data_81278eb0c1b45e4972d251f472a5541d
#
_entry.id   81278eb0c1b45e4972d251f472a5541d
#
_cell.length_a   1.000
_cell.length_b   1.000
_cell.length_c   1.000
_cell.angle_alpha   90.00
_cell.angle_beta   90.00
_cell.angle_gamma   90.00
#
_symmetry.space_group_name_H-M   'P 1'
#
loop_
_entity.id
_entity.type
_entity.pdbx_description
1 polymer ?
#
loop_
_entity_poly.entity_id
_entity_poly.type
_entity_poly.pdbx_seq_one_letter_code
_entity_poly.pdbx_strand_id
1 'polypeptide(L)'
;MYYITWNDEAVIWLFRIINVVLIGVTAKILFNLFFDKLKAPIWLAFLITIVFVFDEKSMDFSINGMETAFMLLGISLFVRELLRDEELNPVRIGLIWAFLMWSRPDAFIHIGSILLGYLLFRNRSLPYLFTFFRAGVIGVICYVPWILFAWAYYGNPIPNTVLAKGSLTFSNILDRGLNYAQYIITGLVSGDGPFIWIFAPTYYQTGGWPEVLMLALKWLSYVVVLLWMVPKVNATARFLSFAAFCIASYLIVFSPFIYPWYIPAVTIVSLIALGSLLTQIAKASSASIQVRQWAPGAIVGLVIIMQVWVYTGGLSQMKMQQQLIENGIRKEIGLWLKEKAESTNETVFLEPLGYIGYYSGLTMYDYPGLGNKTIINARKTLGSESYIEIVNHIKPDWVIVRPGELRTNKQEHSDQFAHNYTLVRSIDRKPTIESLPIYGRGYLRYDSQFLVYKKNQTDSKKIAYGR
;
A
#
# COMPACT_ATOMS: atom_id res chain seq x y z
N MET A 1 12.26 -17.57 -8.23
CA MET A 1 12.40 -16.97 -9.58
C MET A 1 13.86 -16.77 -9.98
N TYR A 2 14.72 -16.16 -9.17
CA TYR A 2 16.16 -15.96 -9.49
C TYR A 2 16.86 -17.26 -9.92
N TYR A 3 16.68 -18.36 -9.17
CA TYR A 3 17.25 -19.68 -9.51
C TYR A 3 16.74 -20.27 -10.83
N ILE A 4 15.66 -19.73 -11.41
CA ILE A 4 15.12 -20.17 -12.70
C ILE A 4 15.74 -19.37 -13.84
N THR A 5 15.98 -18.08 -13.64
CA THR A 5 16.38 -17.16 -14.71
C THR A 5 17.87 -16.78 -14.65
N TRP A 6 18.51 -16.85 -13.47
CA TRP A 6 19.90 -16.39 -13.22
C TRP A 6 20.14 -14.93 -13.64
N ASN A 7 19.04 -14.14 -13.81
CA ASN A 7 19.08 -12.77 -14.27
C ASN A 7 18.05 -11.94 -13.51
N ASP A 8 18.53 -10.93 -12.80
CA ASP A 8 17.74 -10.05 -11.97
C ASP A 8 16.64 -9.29 -12.73
N GLU A 9 16.96 -8.82 -13.93
CA GLU A 9 15.97 -8.09 -14.75
C GLU A 9 14.86 -9.03 -15.23
N ALA A 10 15.20 -10.27 -15.61
CA ALA A 10 14.21 -11.26 -16.00
C ALA A 10 13.27 -11.63 -14.84
N VAL A 11 13.77 -11.66 -13.60
CA VAL A 11 12.92 -11.88 -12.39
C VAL A 11 11.90 -10.76 -12.23
N ILE A 12 12.34 -9.51 -12.37
CA ILE A 12 11.45 -8.34 -12.26
C ILE A 12 10.37 -8.37 -13.35
N TRP A 13 10.76 -8.66 -14.59
CA TRP A 13 9.80 -8.75 -15.71
C TRP A 13 8.81 -9.90 -15.55
N LEU A 14 9.28 -11.07 -15.12
CA LEU A 14 8.42 -12.23 -14.87
C LEU A 14 7.39 -11.90 -13.77
N PHE A 15 7.82 -11.25 -12.69
CA PHE A 15 6.91 -10.81 -11.64
C PHE A 15 5.86 -9.82 -12.16
N ARG A 16 6.25 -8.84 -12.97
CA ARG A 16 5.33 -7.88 -13.60
C ARG A 16 4.31 -8.57 -14.50
N ILE A 17 4.75 -9.51 -15.33
CA ILE A 17 3.87 -10.28 -16.22
C ILE A 17 2.84 -11.07 -15.39
N ILE A 18 3.29 -11.76 -14.34
CA ILE A 18 2.38 -12.49 -13.43
C ILE A 18 1.33 -11.53 -12.85
N ASN A 19 1.74 -10.36 -12.36
CA ASN A 19 0.79 -9.39 -11.79
C ASN A 19 -0.20 -8.86 -12.83
N VAL A 20 0.23 -8.59 -14.05
CA VAL A 20 -0.67 -8.19 -15.16
C VAL A 20 -1.70 -9.29 -15.45
N VAL A 21 -1.28 -10.56 -15.47
CA VAL A 21 -2.20 -11.70 -15.65
C VAL A 21 -3.19 -11.78 -14.49
N LEU A 22 -2.74 -11.61 -13.24
CA LEU A 22 -3.62 -11.63 -12.06
C LEU A 22 -4.66 -10.49 -12.11
N ILE A 23 -4.26 -9.29 -12.52
CA ILE A 23 -5.18 -8.17 -12.73
C ILE A 23 -6.20 -8.51 -13.83
N GLY A 24 -5.77 -9.09 -14.95
CA GLY A 24 -6.67 -9.54 -16.01
C GLY A 24 -7.69 -10.59 -15.54
N VAL A 25 -7.23 -11.56 -14.74
CA VAL A 25 -8.11 -12.56 -14.10
C VAL A 25 -9.08 -11.89 -13.12
N THR A 26 -8.62 -10.94 -12.33
CA THR A 26 -9.46 -10.17 -11.40
C THR A 26 -10.53 -9.38 -12.16
N ALA A 27 -10.16 -8.70 -13.24
CA ALA A 27 -11.09 -7.99 -14.11
C ALA A 27 -12.19 -8.92 -14.68
N LYS A 28 -11.80 -10.10 -15.16
CA LYS A 28 -12.78 -11.14 -15.61
C LYS A 28 -13.71 -11.58 -14.48
N ILE A 29 -13.18 -11.79 -13.27
CA ILE A 29 -13.99 -12.15 -12.11
C ILE A 29 -14.98 -11.03 -11.77
N LEU A 30 -14.55 -9.77 -11.77
CA LEU A 30 -15.42 -8.63 -11.54
C LEU A 30 -16.51 -8.52 -12.60
N PHE A 31 -16.16 -8.61 -13.88
CA PHE A 31 -17.15 -8.60 -14.96
C PHE A 31 -18.21 -9.67 -14.76
N ASN A 32 -17.81 -10.93 -14.53
CA ASN A 32 -18.73 -12.03 -14.30
C ASN A 32 -19.54 -11.87 -13.01
N LEU A 33 -18.95 -11.28 -11.96
CA LEU A 33 -19.64 -10.98 -10.71
C LEU A 33 -20.81 -10.02 -10.95
N PHE A 34 -20.59 -8.96 -11.71
CA PHE A 34 -21.63 -7.98 -12.02
C PHE A 34 -22.65 -8.53 -13.03
N PHE A 35 -22.19 -9.11 -14.12
CA PHE A 35 -23.04 -9.58 -15.20
C PHE A 35 -23.84 -10.83 -14.79
N ASP A 36 -23.16 -11.87 -14.28
CA ASP A 36 -23.79 -13.17 -14.02
C ASP A 36 -24.46 -13.23 -12.65
N LYS A 37 -23.82 -12.68 -11.58
CA LYS A 37 -24.32 -12.83 -10.21
C LYS A 37 -25.22 -11.69 -9.77
N LEU A 38 -24.79 -10.46 -9.98
CA LEU A 38 -25.57 -9.28 -9.61
C LEU A 38 -26.63 -8.94 -10.68
N LYS A 39 -26.57 -9.60 -11.86
CA LYS A 39 -27.50 -9.33 -12.98
C LYS A 39 -27.52 -7.85 -13.38
N ALA A 40 -26.36 -7.23 -13.38
CA ALA A 40 -26.20 -5.87 -13.85
C ALA A 40 -26.38 -5.79 -15.37
N PRO A 41 -26.85 -4.65 -15.91
CA PRO A 41 -26.78 -4.42 -17.36
C PRO A 41 -25.32 -4.53 -17.84
N ILE A 42 -25.11 -5.09 -19.05
CA ILE A 42 -23.77 -5.35 -19.60
C ILE A 42 -22.87 -4.11 -19.59
N TRP A 43 -23.43 -2.95 -19.93
CA TRP A 43 -22.69 -1.68 -19.93
C TRP A 43 -22.14 -1.31 -18.55
N LEU A 44 -22.89 -1.62 -17.48
CA LEU A 44 -22.46 -1.32 -16.11
C LEU A 44 -21.41 -2.31 -15.64
N ALA A 45 -21.55 -3.59 -15.95
CA ALA A 45 -20.52 -4.60 -15.69
C ALA A 45 -19.20 -4.22 -16.38
N PHE A 46 -19.28 -3.74 -17.62
CA PHE A 46 -18.13 -3.25 -18.38
C PHE A 46 -17.52 -1.99 -17.77
N LEU A 47 -18.35 -1.00 -17.40
CA LEU A 47 -17.92 0.24 -16.77
C LEU A 47 -17.14 -0.03 -15.47
N ILE A 48 -17.68 -0.84 -14.57
CA ILE A 48 -17.00 -1.16 -13.29
C ILE A 48 -15.67 -1.88 -13.54
N THR A 49 -15.63 -2.78 -14.53
CA THR A 49 -14.42 -3.50 -14.91
C THR A 49 -13.36 -2.53 -15.46
N ILE A 50 -13.75 -1.59 -16.32
CA ILE A 50 -12.86 -0.56 -16.85
C ILE A 50 -12.33 0.34 -15.74
N VAL A 51 -13.20 0.82 -14.85
CA VAL A 51 -12.78 1.64 -13.71
C VAL A 51 -11.75 0.91 -12.86
N PHE A 52 -11.90 -0.39 -12.65
CA PHE A 52 -10.92 -1.20 -11.96
C PHE A 52 -9.59 -1.32 -12.72
N VAL A 53 -9.63 -1.64 -14.02
CA VAL A 53 -8.41 -1.81 -14.84
C VAL A 53 -7.62 -0.52 -14.99
N PHE A 54 -8.30 0.62 -15.00
CA PHE A 54 -7.68 1.94 -15.05
C PHE A 54 -7.55 2.61 -13.67
N ASP A 55 -7.72 1.87 -12.57
CA ASP A 55 -7.36 2.40 -11.25
C ASP A 55 -5.83 2.42 -11.11
N GLU A 56 -5.27 3.62 -11.21
CA GLU A 56 -3.83 3.87 -11.21
C GLU A 56 -3.14 3.25 -9.98
N LYS A 57 -3.72 3.37 -8.79
CA LYS A 57 -3.15 2.82 -7.55
C LYS A 57 -3.02 1.31 -7.60
N SER A 58 -4.07 0.63 -8.07
CA SER A 58 -4.07 -0.83 -8.20
C SER A 58 -3.01 -1.29 -9.20
N MET A 59 -2.80 -0.54 -10.27
CA MET A 59 -1.78 -0.84 -11.27
C MET A 59 -0.37 -0.57 -10.72
N ASP A 60 -0.11 0.63 -10.19
CA ASP A 60 1.18 1.02 -9.64
C ASP A 60 1.69 0.01 -8.62
N PHE A 61 0.88 -0.23 -7.56
CA PHE A 61 1.28 -1.15 -6.50
C PHE A 61 1.25 -2.64 -6.89
N SER A 62 0.73 -2.99 -8.06
CA SER A 62 0.85 -4.35 -8.60
C SER A 62 2.14 -4.57 -9.39
N ILE A 63 2.66 -3.54 -10.10
CA ILE A 63 3.82 -3.69 -10.98
C ILE A 63 5.15 -3.27 -10.36
N ASN A 64 5.11 -2.59 -9.22
CA ASN A 64 6.31 -2.08 -8.54
C ASN A 64 7.00 -3.11 -7.62
N GLY A 65 6.58 -4.37 -7.64
CA GLY A 65 7.16 -5.45 -6.83
C GLY A 65 6.35 -5.82 -5.58
N MET A 66 5.17 -5.23 -5.40
CA MET A 66 4.31 -5.53 -4.26
C MET A 66 3.26 -6.62 -4.59
N GLU A 67 2.70 -7.21 -3.56
CA GLU A 67 1.73 -8.31 -3.63
C GLU A 67 0.28 -7.86 -3.91
N THR A 68 0.07 -6.62 -4.31
CA THR A 68 -1.25 -6.01 -4.46
C THR A 68 -2.18 -6.80 -5.40
N ALA A 69 -1.69 -7.25 -6.57
CA ALA A 69 -2.51 -8.02 -7.50
C ALA A 69 -3.02 -9.34 -6.91
N PHE A 70 -2.23 -10.00 -6.06
CA PHE A 70 -2.64 -11.21 -5.35
C PHE A 70 -3.77 -10.90 -4.36
N MET A 71 -3.65 -9.80 -3.60
CA MET A 71 -4.69 -9.36 -2.68
C MET A 71 -6.00 -9.03 -3.40
N LEU A 72 -5.94 -8.30 -4.51
CA LEU A 72 -7.11 -7.93 -5.30
C LEU A 72 -7.82 -9.16 -5.87
N LEU A 73 -7.06 -10.13 -6.38
CA LEU A 73 -7.59 -11.42 -6.83
C LEU A 73 -8.26 -12.17 -5.69
N GLY A 74 -7.57 -12.33 -4.56
CA GLY A 74 -8.09 -13.05 -3.39
C GLY A 74 -9.38 -12.45 -2.83
N ILE A 75 -9.45 -11.11 -2.70
CA ILE A 75 -10.66 -10.39 -2.27
C ILE A 75 -11.80 -10.63 -3.26
N SER A 76 -11.53 -10.53 -4.57
CA SER A 76 -12.54 -10.73 -5.61
C SER A 76 -13.08 -12.17 -5.62
N LEU A 77 -12.21 -13.15 -5.44
CA LEU A 77 -12.60 -14.56 -5.29
C LEU A 77 -13.44 -14.77 -4.04
N PHE A 78 -13.07 -14.16 -2.92
CA PHE A 78 -13.83 -14.27 -1.67
C PHE A 78 -15.23 -13.67 -1.81
N VAL A 79 -15.34 -12.45 -2.33
CA VAL A 79 -16.64 -11.80 -2.57
C VAL A 79 -17.48 -12.62 -3.56
N ARG A 80 -16.88 -13.13 -4.65
CA ARG A 80 -17.57 -14.01 -5.61
C ARG A 80 -18.10 -15.28 -4.95
N GLU A 81 -17.33 -15.92 -4.05
CA GLU A 81 -17.78 -17.13 -3.34
C GLU A 81 -18.94 -16.82 -2.39
N LEU A 82 -18.91 -15.69 -1.68
CA LEU A 82 -20.00 -15.24 -0.82
C LEU A 82 -21.31 -14.90 -1.59
N LEU A 83 -21.21 -14.58 -2.87
CA LEU A 83 -22.33 -14.22 -3.73
C LEU A 83 -22.79 -15.38 -4.63
N ARG A 84 -22.32 -16.61 -4.39
CA ARG A 84 -22.84 -17.79 -5.11
C ARG A 84 -24.28 -18.09 -4.72
N ASP A 85 -25.03 -18.64 -5.67
CA ASP A 85 -26.42 -19.11 -5.46
C ASP A 85 -26.43 -20.49 -4.80
N GLU A 86 -25.30 -21.20 -4.82
CA GLU A 86 -25.10 -22.51 -4.20
C GLU A 86 -24.72 -22.37 -2.71
N GLU A 87 -24.79 -23.46 -1.97
CA GLU A 87 -24.31 -23.50 -0.59
C GLU A 87 -22.82 -23.14 -0.51
N LEU A 88 -22.45 -22.37 0.51
CA LEU A 88 -21.08 -21.98 0.75
C LEU A 88 -20.21 -23.21 1.03
N ASN A 89 -19.12 -23.34 0.29
CA ASN A 89 -18.18 -24.44 0.45
C ASN A 89 -17.02 -24.04 1.36
N PRO A 90 -16.89 -24.66 2.56
CA PRO A 90 -15.84 -24.29 3.53
C PRO A 90 -14.43 -24.53 3.00
N VAL A 91 -14.22 -25.53 2.13
CA VAL A 91 -12.89 -25.80 1.55
C VAL A 91 -12.49 -24.67 0.61
N ARG A 92 -13.37 -24.25 -0.31
CA ARG A 92 -13.07 -23.13 -1.22
C ARG A 92 -12.80 -21.84 -0.46
N ILE A 93 -13.63 -21.52 0.52
CA ILE A 93 -13.44 -20.31 1.35
C ILE A 93 -12.14 -20.40 2.12
N GLY A 94 -11.84 -21.53 2.76
CA GLY A 94 -10.60 -21.73 3.53
C GLY A 94 -9.35 -21.61 2.67
N LEU A 95 -9.36 -22.16 1.44
CA LEU A 95 -8.27 -22.02 0.49
C LEU A 95 -8.08 -20.56 0.01
N ILE A 96 -9.19 -19.83 -0.21
CA ILE A 96 -9.12 -18.38 -0.54
C ILE A 96 -8.54 -17.59 0.64
N TRP A 97 -8.94 -17.88 1.86
CA TRP A 97 -8.37 -17.24 3.06
C TRP A 97 -6.88 -17.55 3.23
N ALA A 98 -6.48 -18.82 3.03
CA ALA A 98 -5.07 -19.18 3.01
C ALA A 98 -4.29 -18.40 1.94
N PHE A 99 -4.82 -18.31 0.72
CA PHE A 99 -4.20 -17.55 -0.37
C PHE A 99 -4.03 -16.07 -0.01
N LEU A 100 -5.04 -15.44 0.59
CA LEU A 100 -4.97 -14.07 1.08
C LEU A 100 -3.89 -13.92 2.17
N MET A 101 -3.85 -14.82 3.16
CA MET A 101 -2.86 -14.81 4.23
C MET A 101 -1.43 -15.06 3.72
N TRP A 102 -1.24 -15.91 2.71
CA TRP A 102 0.04 -16.10 2.04
C TRP A 102 0.48 -14.87 1.24
N SER A 103 -0.51 -14.13 0.69
CA SER A 103 -0.21 -12.86 0.00
C SER A 103 0.25 -11.79 0.99
N ARG A 104 -0.47 -11.65 2.12
CA ARG A 104 -0.14 -10.66 3.16
C ARG A 104 -0.56 -11.14 4.55
N PRO A 105 0.33 -11.07 5.55
CA PRO A 105 -0.01 -11.45 6.92
C PRO A 105 -1.19 -10.65 7.53
N ASP A 106 -1.39 -9.40 7.11
CA ASP A 106 -2.49 -8.54 7.57
C ASP A 106 -3.82 -8.76 6.81
N ALA A 107 -3.87 -9.73 5.90
CA ALA A 107 -5.09 -10.07 5.14
C ALA A 107 -6.26 -10.52 6.03
N PHE A 108 -6.00 -10.98 7.27
CA PHE A 108 -7.06 -11.33 8.22
C PHE A 108 -8.01 -10.16 8.51
N ILE A 109 -7.53 -8.91 8.38
CA ILE A 109 -8.34 -7.69 8.56
C ILE A 109 -9.39 -7.61 7.45
N HIS A 110 -8.99 -7.86 6.20
CA HIS A 110 -9.87 -7.85 5.03
C HIS A 110 -10.87 -9.01 5.11
N ILE A 111 -10.40 -10.21 5.45
CA ILE A 111 -11.23 -11.41 5.64
C ILE A 111 -12.28 -11.15 6.73
N GLY A 112 -11.84 -10.68 7.89
CA GLY A 112 -12.70 -10.42 9.04
C GLY A 112 -13.73 -9.31 8.77
N SER A 113 -13.33 -8.22 8.12
CA SER A 113 -14.22 -7.10 7.77
C SER A 113 -15.31 -7.51 6.78
N ILE A 114 -14.93 -8.24 5.73
CA ILE A 114 -15.87 -8.75 4.72
C ILE A 114 -16.84 -9.77 5.35
N LEU A 115 -16.30 -10.69 6.15
CA LEU A 115 -17.10 -11.70 6.85
C LEU A 115 -18.10 -11.05 7.83
N LEU A 116 -17.62 -10.09 8.64
CA LEU A 116 -18.47 -9.38 9.60
C LEU A 116 -19.59 -8.63 8.87
N GLY A 117 -19.26 -7.91 7.79
CA GLY A 117 -20.26 -7.27 6.95
C GLY A 117 -21.30 -8.25 6.39
N TYR A 118 -20.84 -9.39 5.85
CA TYR A 118 -21.71 -10.44 5.33
C TYR A 118 -22.68 -10.96 6.40
N LEU A 119 -22.18 -11.28 7.59
CA LEU A 119 -22.98 -11.77 8.71
C LEU A 119 -24.00 -10.71 9.19
N LEU A 120 -23.63 -9.44 9.20
CA LEU A 120 -24.52 -8.36 9.65
C LEU A 120 -25.66 -8.07 8.67
N PHE A 121 -25.40 -8.10 7.37
CA PHE A 121 -26.33 -7.58 6.38
C PHE A 121 -26.93 -8.62 5.43
N ARG A 122 -26.39 -9.84 5.38
CA ARG A 122 -26.87 -10.86 4.43
C ARG A 122 -27.36 -12.13 5.11
N ASN A 123 -26.57 -12.79 5.95
CA ASN A 123 -26.99 -14.06 6.57
C ASN A 123 -26.33 -14.29 7.93
N ARG A 124 -27.13 -14.57 8.96
CA ARG A 124 -26.71 -14.82 10.36
C ARG A 124 -27.02 -16.24 10.84
N SER A 125 -27.43 -17.15 9.96
CA SER A 125 -27.86 -18.49 10.40
C SER A 125 -26.66 -19.32 10.93
N LEU A 126 -26.95 -20.18 11.93
CA LEU A 126 -25.93 -21.06 12.53
C LEU A 126 -25.19 -21.95 11.53
N PRO A 127 -25.83 -22.53 10.47
CA PRO A 127 -25.12 -23.31 9.46
C PRO A 127 -24.02 -22.51 8.76
N TYR A 128 -24.23 -21.21 8.47
CA TYR A 128 -23.22 -20.37 7.86
C TYR A 128 -22.06 -20.06 8.80
N LEU A 129 -22.34 -19.82 10.08
CA LEU A 129 -21.28 -19.64 11.10
C LEU A 129 -20.39 -20.88 11.18
N PHE A 130 -21.01 -22.07 11.16
CA PHE A 130 -20.26 -23.34 11.19
C PHE A 130 -19.43 -23.56 9.91
N THR A 131 -19.98 -23.16 8.74
CA THR A 131 -19.24 -23.17 7.46
C THR A 131 -18.00 -22.26 7.52
N PHE A 132 -18.14 -21.06 8.05
CA PHE A 132 -17.00 -20.12 8.21
C PHE A 132 -16.00 -20.61 9.25
N PHE A 133 -16.44 -21.24 10.34
CA PHE A 133 -15.55 -21.87 11.29
C PHE A 133 -14.69 -22.96 10.64
N ARG A 134 -15.32 -23.87 9.88
CA ARG A 134 -14.60 -24.91 9.11
C ARG A 134 -13.63 -24.29 8.11
N ALA A 135 -14.05 -23.26 7.40
CA ALA A 135 -13.17 -22.53 6.48
C ALA A 135 -11.97 -21.91 7.21
N GLY A 136 -12.16 -21.36 8.41
CA GLY A 136 -11.11 -20.85 9.26
C GLY A 136 -10.09 -21.92 9.64
N VAL A 137 -10.56 -23.10 10.06
CA VAL A 137 -9.68 -24.24 10.38
C VAL A 137 -8.84 -24.63 9.15
N ILE A 138 -9.43 -24.75 7.98
CA ILE A 138 -8.72 -25.07 6.73
C ILE A 138 -7.71 -23.97 6.39
N GLY A 139 -8.11 -22.70 6.48
CA GLY A 139 -7.23 -21.57 6.23
C GLY A 139 -6.01 -21.56 7.13
N VAL A 140 -6.20 -21.82 8.44
CA VAL A 140 -5.12 -21.91 9.42
C VAL A 140 -4.19 -23.09 9.10
N ILE A 141 -4.73 -24.29 8.84
CA ILE A 141 -3.91 -25.47 8.49
C ILE A 141 -3.05 -25.18 7.26
N CYS A 142 -3.60 -24.55 6.24
CA CYS A 142 -2.85 -24.18 5.04
C CYS A 142 -1.83 -23.05 5.27
N TYR A 143 -2.00 -22.23 6.30
CA TYR A 143 -1.07 -21.12 6.63
C TYR A 143 0.03 -21.55 7.63
N VAL A 144 -0.18 -22.59 8.42
CA VAL A 144 0.82 -23.12 9.40
C VAL A 144 2.20 -23.37 8.78
N PRO A 145 2.35 -23.93 7.56
CA PRO A 145 3.68 -24.11 6.96
C PRO A 145 4.48 -22.82 6.85
N TRP A 146 3.81 -21.69 6.53
CA TRP A 146 4.46 -20.38 6.51
C TRP A 146 4.93 -19.95 7.92
N ILE A 147 4.10 -20.13 8.93
CA ILE A 147 4.43 -19.77 10.31
C ILE A 147 5.66 -20.58 10.79
N LEU A 148 5.67 -21.88 10.51
CA LEU A 148 6.79 -22.77 10.86
C LEU A 148 8.07 -22.38 10.11
N PHE A 149 7.98 -22.10 8.82
CA PHE A 149 9.10 -21.60 8.03
C PHE A 149 9.63 -20.26 8.57
N ALA A 150 8.73 -19.31 8.83
CA ALA A 150 9.13 -18.01 9.36
C ALA A 150 9.80 -18.13 10.73
N TRP A 151 9.31 -19.03 11.58
CA TRP A 151 9.93 -19.30 12.88
C TRP A 151 11.31 -19.94 12.73
N ALA A 152 11.44 -20.96 11.91
CA ALA A 152 12.71 -21.66 11.71
C ALA A 152 13.77 -20.75 11.04
N TYR A 153 13.38 -19.97 10.05
CA TYR A 153 14.29 -19.15 9.25
C TYR A 153 14.62 -17.78 9.88
N TYR A 154 13.60 -17.06 10.38
CA TYR A 154 13.77 -15.72 10.94
C TYR A 154 13.86 -15.70 12.48
N GLY A 155 13.69 -16.85 13.14
CA GLY A 155 13.64 -16.95 14.60
C GLY A 155 12.41 -16.31 15.24
N ASN A 156 11.42 -15.90 14.44
CA ASN A 156 10.16 -15.29 14.90
C ASN A 156 9.03 -15.56 13.89
N PRO A 157 7.88 -16.11 14.33
CA PRO A 157 6.73 -16.31 13.46
C PRO A 157 6.04 -15.00 13.05
N ILE A 158 6.28 -13.92 13.81
CA ILE A 158 5.72 -12.58 13.52
C ILE A 158 6.70 -11.81 12.63
N PRO A 159 6.30 -11.34 11.45
CA PRO A 159 7.16 -10.55 10.57
C PRO A 159 7.70 -9.28 11.25
N ASN A 160 8.95 -8.92 10.97
CA ASN A 160 9.56 -7.69 11.49
C ASN A 160 8.75 -6.44 11.15
N THR A 161 8.04 -6.43 10.02
CA THR A 161 7.15 -5.33 9.61
C THR A 161 6.02 -5.08 10.60
N VAL A 162 5.50 -6.13 11.25
CA VAL A 162 4.47 -6.00 12.31
C VAL A 162 5.11 -5.45 13.59
N LEU A 163 6.29 -5.95 13.95
CA LEU A 163 7.02 -5.49 15.14
C LEU A 163 7.47 -4.03 15.00
N ALA A 164 7.96 -3.65 13.82
CA ALA A 164 8.36 -2.28 13.52
C ALA A 164 7.18 -1.30 13.62
N LYS A 165 6.04 -1.65 13.04
CA LYS A 165 4.81 -0.85 13.14
C LYS A 165 4.25 -0.83 14.55
N GLY A 166 4.33 -1.94 15.28
CA GLY A 166 3.93 -2.03 16.69
C GLY A 166 4.74 -1.12 17.62
N SER A 167 6.02 -0.87 17.31
CA SER A 167 6.85 0.08 18.06
C SER A 167 6.46 1.53 17.83
N LEU A 168 5.75 1.83 16.75
CA LEU A 168 5.23 3.15 16.39
C LEU A 168 3.75 3.32 16.76
N THR A 169 3.12 2.31 17.40
CA THR A 169 1.70 2.36 17.74
C THR A 169 1.44 3.29 18.93
N PHE A 170 0.26 3.91 18.90
CA PHE A 170 -0.24 4.75 19.99
C PHE A 170 -0.19 4.03 21.32
N SER A 171 0.28 4.72 22.35
CA SER A 171 0.53 4.15 23.67
C SER A 171 -0.73 3.70 24.41
N ASN A 172 -1.88 4.35 24.10
CA ASN A 172 -3.14 4.09 24.81
C ASN A 172 -4.37 4.22 23.89
N ILE A 173 -5.52 3.80 24.39
CA ILE A 173 -6.79 3.80 23.65
C ILE A 173 -7.31 5.22 23.37
N LEU A 174 -6.96 6.17 24.20
CA LEU A 174 -7.35 7.58 24.05
C LEU A 174 -6.64 8.20 22.84
N ASP A 175 -5.32 7.99 22.72
CA ASP A 175 -4.54 8.48 21.59
C ASP A 175 -5.04 7.89 20.28
N ARG A 176 -5.46 6.63 20.28
CA ARG A 176 -6.08 5.99 19.10
C ARG A 176 -7.41 6.63 18.74
N GLY A 177 -8.24 6.92 19.75
CA GLY A 177 -9.52 7.61 19.54
C GLY A 177 -9.35 9.03 19.01
N LEU A 178 -8.40 9.77 19.57
CA LEU A 178 -8.06 11.13 19.12
C LEU A 178 -7.52 11.12 17.69
N ASN A 179 -6.62 10.20 17.35
CA ASN A 179 -6.12 10.03 16.00
C ASN A 179 -7.24 9.71 14.99
N TYR A 180 -8.16 8.82 15.38
CA TYR A 180 -9.34 8.51 14.54
C TYR A 180 -10.21 9.74 14.32
N ALA A 181 -10.53 10.49 15.37
CA ALA A 181 -11.30 11.72 15.28
C ALA A 181 -10.57 12.78 14.42
N GLN A 182 -9.26 12.93 14.59
CA GLN A 182 -8.43 13.82 13.79
C GLN A 182 -8.52 13.46 12.30
N TYR A 183 -8.37 12.20 11.92
CA TYR A 183 -8.47 11.79 10.51
C TYR A 183 -9.85 12.03 9.91
N ILE A 184 -10.92 11.85 10.69
CA ILE A 184 -12.28 12.19 10.22
C ILE A 184 -12.41 13.69 9.99
N ILE A 185 -12.02 14.51 10.96
CA ILE A 185 -12.11 15.98 10.87
C ILE A 185 -11.21 16.50 9.74
N THR A 186 -9.95 16.07 9.70
CA THR A 186 -9.00 16.46 8.66
C THR A 186 -9.53 16.06 7.28
N GLY A 187 -10.08 14.86 7.16
CA GLY A 187 -10.70 14.41 5.92
C GLY A 187 -11.86 15.27 5.48
N LEU A 188 -12.75 15.67 6.39
CA LEU A 188 -13.88 16.54 6.06
C LEU A 188 -13.45 17.95 5.65
N VAL A 189 -12.45 18.51 6.33
CA VAL A 189 -12.01 19.91 6.15
C VAL A 189 -10.96 20.03 5.05
N SER A 190 -9.82 19.34 5.19
CA SER A 190 -8.66 19.51 4.29
C SER A 190 -8.59 18.52 3.13
N GLY A 191 -9.44 17.49 3.13
CA GLY A 191 -9.42 16.50 2.07
C GLY A 191 -8.33 15.45 2.19
N ASP A 192 -7.83 15.17 3.39
CA ASP A 192 -6.84 14.13 3.66
C ASP A 192 -7.42 12.94 4.44
N GLY A 193 -6.81 11.77 4.30
CA GLY A 193 -7.12 10.57 5.06
C GLY A 193 -7.57 9.37 4.22
N PRO A 194 -7.54 8.16 4.80
CA PRO A 194 -7.74 6.91 4.07
C PRO A 194 -9.15 6.75 3.48
N PHE A 195 -10.16 7.39 4.04
CA PHE A 195 -11.51 7.37 3.46
C PHE A 195 -11.55 8.11 2.12
N ILE A 196 -10.71 9.14 1.93
CA ILE A 196 -10.66 9.94 0.72
C ILE A 196 -9.83 9.27 -0.37
N TRP A 197 -8.77 8.59 0.02
CA TRP A 197 -7.84 7.95 -0.90
C TRP A 197 -8.45 6.79 -1.69
N ILE A 198 -9.64 6.32 -1.31
CA ILE A 198 -10.32 5.18 -1.96
C ILE A 198 -10.43 5.39 -3.48
N PHE A 199 -10.95 6.54 -3.92
CA PHE A 199 -11.12 6.85 -5.34
C PHE A 199 -10.19 7.94 -5.86
N ALA A 200 -9.42 8.61 -4.97
CA ALA A 200 -8.46 9.62 -5.39
C ALA A 200 -7.28 9.00 -6.16
N PRO A 201 -6.67 9.72 -7.10
CA PRO A 201 -5.42 9.29 -7.76
C PRO A 201 -4.29 9.11 -6.74
N THR A 202 -3.27 8.31 -7.09
CA THR A 202 -2.07 8.18 -6.29
C THR A 202 -1.40 9.54 -6.10
N TYR A 203 -0.89 9.79 -4.87
CA TYR A 203 -0.17 11.02 -4.53
C TYR A 203 -0.94 12.31 -4.81
N TYR A 204 -2.29 12.27 -4.73
CA TYR A 204 -3.15 13.42 -5.02
C TYR A 204 -2.84 14.64 -4.15
N GLN A 205 -2.42 14.46 -2.90
CA GLN A 205 -2.11 15.53 -1.94
C GLN A 205 -1.00 16.46 -2.41
N THR A 206 -0.06 15.93 -3.17
CA THR A 206 1.13 16.64 -3.64
C THR A 206 1.11 16.87 -5.15
N GLY A 207 0.00 16.53 -5.80
CA GLY A 207 -0.03 16.30 -7.24
C GLY A 207 -0.53 17.44 -8.10
N GLY A 208 -1.19 18.46 -7.54
CA GLY A 208 -1.80 19.53 -8.33
C GLY A 208 -2.96 19.07 -9.22
N TRP A 209 -3.63 17.99 -8.85
CA TRP A 209 -4.86 17.53 -9.50
C TRP A 209 -5.97 18.58 -9.36
N PRO A 210 -6.89 18.71 -10.34
CA PRO A 210 -7.99 19.69 -10.27
C PRO A 210 -8.83 19.51 -8.99
N GLU A 211 -9.04 20.60 -8.26
CA GLU A 211 -9.75 20.58 -6.98
C GLU A 211 -11.17 20.03 -7.10
N VAL A 212 -11.88 20.36 -8.18
CA VAL A 212 -13.24 19.85 -8.44
C VAL A 212 -13.25 18.33 -8.54
N LEU A 213 -12.26 17.73 -9.22
CA LEU A 213 -12.11 16.27 -9.31
C LEU A 213 -11.87 15.68 -7.92
N MET A 214 -10.93 16.26 -7.17
CA MET A 214 -10.61 15.80 -5.83
C MET A 214 -11.81 15.88 -4.89
N LEU A 215 -12.56 16.96 -4.95
CA LEU A 215 -13.79 17.16 -4.16
C LEU A 215 -14.85 16.10 -4.52
N ALA A 216 -15.07 15.85 -5.82
CA ALA A 216 -16.02 14.84 -6.28
C ALA A 216 -15.65 13.43 -5.82
N LEU A 217 -14.38 13.04 -5.96
CA LEU A 217 -13.87 11.72 -5.54
C LEU A 217 -13.87 11.56 -4.02
N LYS A 218 -13.60 12.62 -3.27
CA LYS A 218 -13.74 12.67 -1.82
C LYS A 218 -15.17 12.33 -1.39
N TRP A 219 -16.16 13.06 -1.90
CA TRP A 219 -17.55 12.82 -1.52
C TRP A 219 -18.06 11.47 -1.99
N LEU A 220 -17.64 11.00 -3.18
CA LEU A 220 -17.92 9.65 -3.63
C LEU A 220 -17.40 8.60 -2.64
N SER A 221 -16.19 8.77 -2.15
CA SER A 221 -15.57 7.86 -1.17
C SER A 221 -16.38 7.80 0.13
N TYR A 222 -16.75 8.97 0.69
CA TYR A 222 -17.59 9.01 1.90
C TYR A 222 -18.96 8.38 1.67
N VAL A 223 -19.63 8.73 0.56
CA VAL A 223 -20.93 8.13 0.23
C VAL A 223 -20.82 6.62 0.18
N VAL A 224 -19.84 6.09 -0.53
CA VAL A 224 -19.68 4.63 -0.69
C VAL A 224 -19.38 3.93 0.63
N VAL A 225 -18.51 4.51 1.45
CA VAL A 225 -18.13 3.92 2.76
C VAL A 225 -19.29 3.96 3.76
N LEU A 226 -20.25 4.87 3.60
CA LEU A 226 -21.40 5.01 4.50
C LEU A 226 -22.70 4.39 3.98
N LEU A 227 -22.71 3.74 2.80
CA LEU A 227 -23.92 3.09 2.24
C LEU A 227 -24.54 2.04 3.19
N TRP A 228 -23.76 1.42 4.04
CA TRP A 228 -24.27 0.44 5.01
C TRP A 228 -25.29 1.00 5.99
N MET A 229 -25.26 2.33 6.23
CA MET A 229 -26.21 3.02 7.10
C MET A 229 -27.58 3.23 6.42
N VAL A 230 -27.68 3.07 5.11
CA VAL A 230 -28.90 3.35 4.35
C VAL A 230 -29.74 2.08 4.18
N PRO A 231 -30.89 1.93 4.86
CA PRO A 231 -31.67 0.67 4.87
C PRO A 231 -32.19 0.23 3.51
N LYS A 232 -32.45 1.20 2.59
CA LYS A 232 -32.99 0.97 1.24
C LYS A 232 -31.97 0.43 0.24
N VAL A 233 -30.69 0.47 0.59
CA VAL A 233 -29.61 -0.08 -0.23
C VAL A 233 -29.57 -1.60 -0.09
N ASN A 234 -29.33 -2.31 -1.19
CA ASN A 234 -29.29 -3.77 -1.20
C ASN A 234 -28.22 -4.34 -0.26
N ALA A 235 -28.44 -5.55 0.24
CA ALA A 235 -27.59 -6.21 1.22
C ALA A 235 -26.12 -6.34 0.76
N THR A 236 -25.89 -6.56 -0.54
CA THR A 236 -24.54 -6.69 -1.11
C THR A 236 -23.77 -5.39 -1.01
N ALA A 237 -24.35 -4.26 -1.43
CA ALA A 237 -23.73 -2.96 -1.31
C ALA A 237 -23.47 -2.60 0.16
N ARG A 238 -24.42 -2.92 1.06
CA ARG A 238 -24.31 -2.62 2.49
C ARG A 238 -23.17 -3.40 3.16
N PHE A 239 -23.07 -4.71 2.94
CA PHE A 239 -22.03 -5.49 3.60
C PHE A 239 -20.62 -5.13 3.11
N LEU A 240 -20.46 -4.82 1.82
CA LEU A 240 -19.16 -4.42 1.27
C LEU A 240 -18.80 -2.99 1.67
N SER A 241 -19.75 -2.07 1.70
CA SER A 241 -19.57 -0.72 2.25
C SER A 241 -19.11 -0.77 3.71
N PHE A 242 -19.76 -1.61 4.54
CA PHE A 242 -19.34 -1.81 5.93
C PHE A 242 -17.96 -2.44 6.04
N ALA A 243 -17.62 -3.40 5.18
CA ALA A 243 -16.28 -3.97 5.13
C ALA A 243 -15.23 -2.90 4.80
N ALA A 244 -15.48 -2.06 3.79
CA ALA A 244 -14.59 -0.96 3.44
C ALA A 244 -14.43 0.05 4.61
N PHE A 245 -15.52 0.38 5.29
CA PHE A 245 -15.50 1.20 6.50
C PHE A 245 -14.63 0.58 7.60
N CYS A 246 -14.79 -0.72 7.89
CA CYS A 246 -14.00 -1.42 8.91
C CYS A 246 -12.51 -1.46 8.56
N ILE A 247 -12.15 -1.77 7.30
CA ILE A 247 -10.75 -1.82 6.86
C ILE A 247 -10.11 -0.44 6.98
N ALA A 248 -10.76 0.60 6.47
CA ALA A 248 -10.24 1.97 6.56
C ALA A 248 -10.12 2.45 8.01
N SER A 249 -11.12 2.15 8.85
CA SER A 249 -11.09 2.46 10.29
C SER A 249 -9.95 1.74 11.01
N TYR A 250 -9.71 0.46 10.67
CA TYR A 250 -8.58 -0.29 11.22
C TYR A 250 -7.25 0.39 10.87
N LEU A 251 -7.07 0.81 9.63
CA LEU A 251 -5.84 1.51 9.21
C LEU A 251 -5.61 2.79 10.02
N ILE A 252 -6.66 3.56 10.30
CA ILE A 252 -6.55 4.78 11.10
C ILE A 252 -6.20 4.47 12.56
N VAL A 253 -6.86 3.48 13.16
CA VAL A 253 -6.75 3.18 14.59
C VAL A 253 -5.44 2.47 14.94
N PHE A 254 -4.95 1.61 14.04
CA PHE A 254 -3.83 0.71 14.33
C PHE A 254 -2.57 0.98 13.50
N SER A 255 -2.60 1.90 12.54
CA SER A 255 -1.43 2.26 11.75
C SER A 255 -1.09 3.73 11.96
N PRO A 256 0.04 4.07 12.59
CA PRO A 256 0.47 5.46 12.73
C PRO A 256 0.80 6.10 11.36
N PHE A 257 1.17 5.26 10.38
CA PHE A 257 1.41 5.67 9.00
C PHE A 257 0.56 4.82 8.06
N ILE A 258 -0.35 5.47 7.33
CA ILE A 258 -1.19 4.81 6.33
C ILE A 258 -0.48 4.92 4.99
N TYR A 259 0.14 3.84 4.61
CA TYR A 259 0.85 3.78 3.33
C TYR A 259 -0.12 3.61 2.16
N PRO A 260 0.14 4.27 1.02
CA PRO A 260 -0.75 4.23 -0.15
C PRO A 260 -1.06 2.82 -0.68
N TRP A 261 -0.15 1.86 -0.52
CA TRP A 261 -0.35 0.47 -0.98
C TRP A 261 -1.35 -0.36 -0.18
N TYR A 262 -1.91 0.17 0.91
CA TYR A 262 -3.04 -0.45 1.60
C TYR A 262 -4.38 -0.14 0.92
N ILE A 263 -4.45 0.95 0.18
CA ILE A 263 -5.70 1.51 -0.34
C ILE A 263 -6.32 0.67 -1.47
N PRO A 264 -5.58 0.06 -2.42
CA PRO A 264 -6.17 -0.76 -3.47
C PRO A 264 -7.15 -1.83 -2.98
N ALA A 265 -6.86 -2.47 -1.83
CA ALA A 265 -7.75 -3.47 -1.24
C ALA A 265 -9.08 -2.85 -0.74
N VAL A 266 -9.04 -1.63 -0.20
CA VAL A 266 -10.25 -0.88 0.17
C VAL A 266 -10.99 -0.40 -1.07
N THR A 267 -10.25 0.04 -2.10
CA THR A 267 -10.81 0.51 -3.37
C THR A 267 -11.63 -0.57 -4.06
N ILE A 268 -11.13 -1.80 -4.19
CA ILE A 268 -11.86 -2.87 -4.88
C ILE A 268 -13.14 -3.26 -4.13
N VAL A 269 -13.10 -3.33 -2.80
CA VAL A 269 -14.30 -3.60 -1.96
C VAL A 269 -15.33 -2.48 -2.13
N SER A 270 -14.89 -1.23 -2.11
CA SER A 270 -15.73 -0.04 -2.31
C SER A 270 -16.30 0.03 -3.73
N LEU A 271 -15.50 -0.33 -4.74
CA LEU A 271 -15.94 -0.37 -6.14
C LEU A 271 -17.04 -1.43 -6.35
N ILE A 272 -16.92 -2.59 -5.71
CA ILE A 272 -17.98 -3.62 -5.79
C ILE A 272 -19.24 -3.14 -5.05
N ALA A 273 -19.11 -2.46 -3.90
CA ALA A 273 -20.24 -1.86 -3.19
C ALA A 273 -20.97 -0.82 -4.05
N LEU A 274 -20.20 0.11 -4.66
CA LEU A 274 -20.76 1.13 -5.58
C LEU A 274 -21.45 0.49 -6.78
N GLY A 275 -20.81 -0.46 -7.44
CA GLY A 275 -21.37 -1.16 -8.59
C GLY A 275 -22.65 -1.93 -8.24
N SER A 276 -22.73 -2.49 -7.03
CA SER A 276 -23.94 -3.16 -6.53
C SER A 276 -25.09 -2.16 -6.31
N LEU A 277 -24.80 -0.96 -5.77
CA LEU A 277 -25.79 0.12 -5.66
C LEU A 277 -26.25 0.59 -7.05
N LEU A 278 -25.30 0.85 -7.97
CA LEU A 278 -25.63 1.28 -9.33
C LEU A 278 -26.46 0.23 -10.08
N THR A 279 -26.21 -1.06 -9.84
CA THR A 279 -27.04 -2.16 -10.37
C THR A 279 -28.48 -2.08 -9.84
N GLN A 280 -28.65 -1.80 -8.55
CA GLN A 280 -29.98 -1.60 -7.95
C GLN A 280 -30.69 -0.42 -8.60
N ILE A 281 -30.02 0.73 -8.75
CA ILE A 281 -30.59 1.93 -9.37
C ILE A 281 -30.95 1.67 -10.84
N ALA A 282 -30.08 1.01 -11.60
CA ALA A 282 -30.34 0.69 -13.01
C ALA A 282 -31.56 -0.21 -13.21
N LYS A 283 -31.78 -1.16 -12.27
CA LYS A 283 -32.96 -2.05 -12.28
C LYS A 283 -34.25 -1.31 -11.88
N ALA A 284 -34.18 -0.34 -10.99
CA ALA A 284 -35.32 0.42 -10.50
C ALA A 284 -35.72 1.59 -11.42
N SER A 285 -34.86 1.96 -12.39
CA SER A 285 -35.12 3.11 -13.26
C SER A 285 -36.30 2.87 -14.20
N SER A 286 -37.32 3.74 -14.09
CA SER A 286 -38.46 3.84 -15.00
C SER A 286 -38.26 4.88 -16.11
N ALA A 287 -37.01 5.24 -16.42
CA ALA A 287 -36.68 6.24 -17.43
C ALA A 287 -37.28 5.91 -18.82
N SER A 288 -37.61 6.94 -19.58
CA SER A 288 -38.13 6.81 -20.93
C SER A 288 -37.18 5.95 -21.82
N ILE A 289 -37.74 5.29 -22.82
CA ILE A 289 -36.99 4.42 -23.74
C ILE A 289 -35.79 5.15 -24.35
N GLN A 290 -35.97 6.41 -24.76
CA GLN A 290 -34.88 7.22 -25.34
C GLN A 290 -33.73 7.49 -24.36
N VAL A 291 -34.04 7.95 -23.14
CA VAL A 291 -33.03 8.18 -22.10
C VAL A 291 -32.33 6.88 -21.74
N ARG A 292 -33.05 5.77 -21.71
CA ARG A 292 -32.49 4.44 -21.42
C ARG A 292 -31.52 3.94 -22.50
N GLN A 293 -31.66 4.39 -23.74
CA GLN A 293 -30.77 4.01 -24.85
C GLN A 293 -29.48 4.81 -24.89
N TRP A 294 -29.51 6.14 -24.68
CA TRP A 294 -28.35 7.01 -24.88
C TRP A 294 -27.58 7.33 -23.60
N ALA A 295 -28.26 7.50 -22.46
CA ALA A 295 -27.63 7.87 -21.21
C ALA A 295 -26.53 6.90 -20.73
N PRO A 296 -26.69 5.56 -20.81
CA PRO A 296 -25.63 4.62 -20.45
C PRO A 296 -24.36 4.83 -21.28
N GLY A 297 -24.50 4.99 -22.60
CA GLY A 297 -23.37 5.20 -23.49
C GLY A 297 -22.63 6.52 -23.20
N ALA A 298 -23.35 7.59 -22.94
CA ALA A 298 -22.78 8.87 -22.58
C ALA A 298 -22.04 8.83 -21.22
N ILE A 299 -22.64 8.17 -20.21
CA ILE A 299 -22.00 7.98 -18.90
C ILE A 299 -20.72 7.13 -19.02
N VAL A 300 -20.79 6.01 -19.72
CA VAL A 300 -19.64 5.14 -19.96
C VAL A 300 -18.54 5.92 -20.68
N GLY A 301 -18.87 6.64 -21.75
CA GLY A 301 -17.92 7.46 -22.51
C GLY A 301 -17.23 8.51 -21.64
N LEU A 302 -18.00 9.25 -20.84
CA LEU A 302 -17.46 10.27 -19.94
C LEU A 302 -16.53 9.68 -18.87
N VAL A 303 -16.93 8.58 -18.23
CA VAL A 303 -16.11 7.93 -17.22
C VAL A 303 -14.85 7.35 -17.82
N ILE A 304 -14.90 6.76 -19.03
CA ILE A 304 -13.71 6.26 -19.73
C ILE A 304 -12.75 7.41 -20.03
N ILE A 305 -13.23 8.51 -20.58
CA ILE A 305 -12.39 9.68 -20.88
C ILE A 305 -11.71 10.20 -19.61
N MET A 306 -12.47 10.33 -18.52
CA MET A 306 -11.95 10.76 -17.22
C MET A 306 -10.90 9.79 -16.68
N GLN A 307 -11.19 8.48 -16.70
CA GLN A 307 -10.25 7.44 -16.23
C GLN A 307 -8.97 7.39 -17.06
N VAL A 308 -9.06 7.45 -18.39
CA VAL A 308 -7.89 7.50 -19.27
C VAL A 308 -7.05 8.72 -19.00
N TRP A 309 -7.68 9.88 -18.77
CA TRP A 309 -6.96 11.11 -18.41
C TRP A 309 -6.24 10.99 -17.06
N VAL A 310 -6.91 10.50 -16.01
CA VAL A 310 -6.29 10.27 -14.69
C VAL A 310 -5.15 9.26 -14.81
N TYR A 311 -5.39 8.15 -15.49
CA TYR A 311 -4.41 7.09 -15.67
C TYR A 311 -3.16 7.55 -16.44
N THR A 312 -3.34 8.33 -17.52
CA THR A 312 -2.20 8.91 -18.28
C THR A 312 -1.40 9.91 -17.45
N GLY A 313 -2.08 10.70 -16.61
CA GLY A 313 -1.42 11.59 -15.65
C GLY A 313 -0.54 10.82 -14.66
N GLY A 314 -1.09 9.77 -14.06
CA GLY A 314 -0.36 8.88 -13.16
C GLY A 314 0.79 8.13 -13.83
N LEU A 315 0.58 7.58 -15.04
CA LEU A 315 1.67 6.95 -15.81
C LEU A 315 2.83 7.91 -16.08
N SER A 316 2.53 9.18 -16.35
CA SER A 316 3.56 10.20 -16.56
C SER A 316 4.38 10.43 -15.29
N GLN A 317 3.72 10.49 -14.14
CA GLN A 317 4.37 10.63 -12.84
C GLN A 317 5.23 9.40 -12.53
N MET A 318 4.69 8.18 -12.69
CA MET A 318 5.41 6.92 -12.45
C MET A 318 6.64 6.77 -13.35
N LYS A 319 6.53 7.17 -14.63
CA LYS A 319 7.66 7.18 -15.56
C LYS A 319 8.77 8.13 -15.07
N MET A 320 8.42 9.32 -14.62
CA MET A 320 9.40 10.28 -14.10
C MET A 320 10.00 9.80 -12.78
N GLN A 321 9.21 9.21 -11.89
CA GLN A 321 9.70 8.58 -10.68
C GLN A 321 10.73 7.49 -10.99
N GLN A 322 10.40 6.58 -11.91
CA GLN A 322 11.32 5.51 -12.32
C GLN A 322 12.62 6.06 -12.92
N GLN A 323 12.54 7.11 -13.74
CA GLN A 323 13.71 7.66 -14.42
C GLN A 323 14.58 8.54 -13.51
N LEU A 324 13.96 9.45 -12.75
CA LEU A 324 14.69 10.47 -12.00
C LEU A 324 15.02 10.04 -10.57
N ILE A 325 14.11 9.33 -9.92
CA ILE A 325 14.30 8.92 -8.52
C ILE A 325 14.94 7.52 -8.46
N GLU A 326 14.27 6.51 -9.01
CA GLU A 326 14.74 5.13 -8.86
C GLU A 326 16.06 4.89 -9.59
N ASN A 327 16.12 5.19 -10.89
CA ASN A 327 17.32 5.01 -11.68
C ASN A 327 18.30 6.18 -11.55
N GLY A 328 17.81 7.42 -11.48
CA GLY A 328 18.61 8.63 -11.53
C GLY A 328 19.18 9.07 -10.18
N ILE A 329 18.70 8.52 -9.04
CA ILE A 329 19.22 8.83 -7.70
C ILE A 329 19.55 7.55 -6.95
N ARG A 330 18.53 6.71 -6.66
CA ARG A 330 18.66 5.57 -5.75
C ARG A 330 19.61 4.50 -6.29
N LYS A 331 19.45 4.13 -7.57
CA LYS A 331 20.37 3.19 -8.25
C LYS A 331 21.78 3.75 -8.34
N GLU A 332 21.90 5.04 -8.68
CA GLU A 332 23.19 5.74 -8.76
C GLU A 332 23.93 5.72 -7.42
N ILE A 333 23.22 5.99 -6.31
CA ILE A 333 23.79 5.91 -4.96
C ILE A 333 24.22 4.47 -4.66
N GLY A 334 23.37 3.48 -4.95
CA GLY A 334 23.68 2.06 -4.68
C GLY A 334 24.93 1.59 -5.42
N LEU A 335 25.05 1.88 -6.72
CA LEU A 335 26.23 1.53 -7.51
C LEU A 335 27.49 2.26 -7.02
N TRP A 336 27.37 3.55 -6.68
CA TRP A 336 28.47 4.33 -6.13
C TRP A 336 28.95 3.79 -4.78
N LEU A 337 28.03 3.42 -3.88
CA LEU A 337 28.40 2.77 -2.62
C LEU A 337 29.13 1.45 -2.84
N LYS A 338 28.67 0.62 -3.78
CA LYS A 338 29.34 -0.63 -4.14
C LYS A 338 30.79 -0.43 -4.58
N GLU A 339 31.06 0.69 -5.28
CA GLU A 339 32.41 1.05 -5.73
C GLU A 339 33.28 1.61 -4.58
N LYS A 340 32.67 2.38 -3.66
CA LYS A 340 33.41 3.13 -2.63
C LYS A 340 33.53 2.39 -1.29
N ALA A 341 32.75 1.35 -1.06
CA ALA A 341 32.86 0.54 0.14
C ALA A 341 34.18 -0.26 0.12
N GLU A 342 34.86 -0.27 1.25
CA GLU A 342 36.12 -1.00 1.45
C GLU A 342 35.88 -2.49 1.75
N SER A 343 34.67 -2.81 2.26
CA SER A 343 34.22 -4.16 2.59
C SER A 343 32.74 -4.32 2.33
N THR A 344 32.32 -5.55 1.94
CA THR A 344 30.91 -5.93 1.81
C THR A 344 30.17 -5.97 3.16
N ASN A 345 30.89 -5.91 4.27
CA ASN A 345 30.32 -5.91 5.63
C ASN A 345 30.00 -4.49 6.13
N GLU A 346 30.31 -3.45 5.36
CA GLU A 346 29.97 -2.09 5.76
C GLU A 346 28.46 -1.92 5.86
N THR A 347 28.05 -1.06 6.80
CA THR A 347 26.68 -0.83 7.19
C THR A 347 26.18 0.52 6.70
N VAL A 348 24.92 0.59 6.27
CA VAL A 348 24.31 1.80 5.72
C VAL A 348 23.01 2.10 6.47
N PHE A 349 22.88 3.29 7.03
CA PHE A 349 21.62 3.80 7.56
C PHE A 349 20.90 4.62 6.50
N LEU A 350 19.61 4.32 6.26
CA LEU A 350 18.79 5.01 5.28
C LEU A 350 17.29 4.74 5.54
N GLU A 351 16.41 5.51 4.87
CA GLU A 351 14.98 5.19 4.83
C GLU A 351 14.58 4.47 3.53
N PRO A 352 14.99 4.92 2.31
CA PRO A 352 14.55 4.28 1.06
C PRO A 352 15.40 3.05 0.71
N LEU A 353 15.15 1.93 1.42
CA LEU A 353 15.95 0.70 1.34
C LEU A 353 16.09 0.13 -0.09
N GLY A 354 14.99 0.02 -0.86
CA GLY A 354 14.85 -0.78 -2.07
C GLY A 354 16.06 -0.80 -3.03
N TYR A 355 16.13 0.16 -3.94
CA TYR A 355 17.19 0.22 -4.97
C TYR A 355 18.60 0.40 -4.39
N ILE A 356 18.75 1.22 -3.35
CA ILE A 356 20.06 1.48 -2.75
C ILE A 356 20.64 0.18 -2.17
N GLY A 357 19.83 -0.55 -1.39
CA GLY A 357 20.25 -1.81 -0.80
C GLY A 357 20.57 -2.88 -1.85
N TYR A 358 19.71 -3.02 -2.85
CA TYR A 358 19.88 -3.99 -3.91
C TYR A 358 21.15 -3.80 -4.72
N TYR A 359 21.42 -2.56 -5.17
CA TYR A 359 22.57 -2.28 -6.04
C TYR A 359 23.89 -2.13 -5.28
N SER A 360 23.87 -1.77 -3.97
CA SER A 360 25.10 -1.69 -3.17
C SER A 360 25.57 -3.04 -2.67
N GLY A 361 24.64 -3.95 -2.34
CA GLY A 361 24.92 -5.23 -1.71
C GLY A 361 25.45 -5.12 -0.28
N LEU A 362 25.35 -3.95 0.36
CA LEU A 362 25.80 -3.70 1.73
C LEU A 362 24.73 -4.04 2.76
N THR A 363 25.11 -4.06 4.05
CA THR A 363 24.15 -4.30 5.14
C THR A 363 23.34 -3.04 5.44
N MET A 364 22.01 -3.11 5.29
CA MET A 364 21.11 -1.98 5.46
C MET A 364 20.48 -1.92 6.85
N TYR A 365 20.53 -0.74 7.46
CA TYR A 365 19.76 -0.35 8.65
C TYR A 365 18.66 0.61 8.22
N ASP A 366 17.53 0.05 7.77
CA ASP A 366 16.40 0.83 7.29
C ASP A 366 15.69 1.53 8.44
N TYR A 367 15.53 2.86 8.36
CA TYR A 367 14.91 3.67 9.41
C TYR A 367 13.56 3.13 9.90
N PRO A 368 12.63 2.64 9.05
CA PRO A 368 11.41 2.00 9.54
C PRO A 368 11.64 0.72 10.36
N GLY A 369 12.81 0.06 10.23
CA GLY A 369 13.11 -1.19 10.91
C GLY A 369 12.39 -2.41 10.33
N LEU A 370 11.99 -2.34 9.06
CA LEU A 370 11.25 -3.42 8.41
C LEU A 370 12.17 -4.61 8.09
N GLY A 371 13.40 -4.32 7.65
CA GLY A 371 14.40 -5.31 7.27
C GLY A 371 15.35 -5.71 8.41
N ASN A 372 15.53 -4.87 9.43
CA ASN A 372 16.54 -5.10 10.46
C ASN A 372 16.05 -4.71 11.87
N LYS A 373 16.17 -5.67 12.81
CA LYS A 373 15.80 -5.47 14.23
C LYS A 373 16.65 -4.43 14.96
N THR A 374 17.85 -4.12 14.46
CA THR A 374 18.77 -3.17 15.09
C THR A 374 18.10 -1.80 15.32
N ILE A 375 17.36 -1.31 14.33
CA ILE A 375 16.63 -0.04 14.44
C ILE A 375 15.51 -0.11 15.48
N ILE A 376 14.74 -1.20 15.48
CA ILE A 376 13.67 -1.41 16.46
C ILE A 376 14.23 -1.41 17.89
N ASN A 377 15.36 -2.09 18.09
CA ASN A 377 16.03 -2.15 19.38
C ASN A 377 16.59 -0.78 19.78
N ALA A 378 17.23 -0.07 18.85
CA ALA A 378 17.76 1.28 19.10
C ALA A 378 16.64 2.24 19.55
N ARG A 379 15.49 2.26 18.85
CA ARG A 379 14.32 3.08 19.24
C ARG A 379 13.82 2.74 20.64
N LYS A 380 13.69 1.45 20.96
CA LYS A 380 13.26 1.02 22.31
C LYS A 380 14.24 1.46 23.39
N THR A 381 15.54 1.35 23.13
CA THR A 381 16.58 1.75 24.10
C THR A 381 16.63 3.26 24.30
N LEU A 382 16.50 4.01 23.20
CA LEU A 382 16.59 5.49 23.24
C LEU A 382 15.26 6.14 23.64
N GLY A 383 14.12 5.48 23.47
CA GLY A 383 12.79 6.09 23.57
C GLY A 383 12.61 7.24 22.55
N SER A 384 13.29 7.19 21.40
CA SER A 384 13.36 8.27 20.41
C SER A 384 13.20 7.76 18.98
N GLU A 385 12.51 8.56 18.16
CA GLU A 385 12.36 8.38 16.71
C GLU A 385 13.31 9.29 15.91
N SER A 386 14.21 10.02 16.56
CA SER A 386 15.14 10.94 15.90
C SER A 386 16.19 10.19 15.08
N TYR A 387 16.28 10.50 13.78
CA TYR A 387 17.30 9.94 12.88
C TYR A 387 18.70 10.11 13.44
N ILE A 388 19.04 11.32 13.90
CA ILE A 388 20.37 11.66 14.40
C ILE A 388 20.72 10.91 15.69
N GLU A 389 19.76 10.75 16.62
CA GLU A 389 19.97 9.99 17.86
C GLU A 389 20.19 8.50 17.57
N ILE A 390 19.39 7.93 16.65
CA ILE A 390 19.54 6.55 16.20
C ILE A 390 20.89 6.34 15.53
N VAL A 391 21.28 7.21 14.60
CA VAL A 391 22.59 7.15 13.91
C VAL A 391 23.76 7.24 14.89
N ASN A 392 23.72 8.18 15.83
CA ASN A 392 24.75 8.32 16.87
C ASN A 392 24.85 7.09 17.78
N HIS A 393 23.73 6.38 17.99
CA HIS A 393 23.70 5.15 18.80
C HIS A 393 24.25 3.94 18.04
N ILE A 394 23.76 3.67 16.80
CA ILE A 394 24.15 2.47 16.03
C ILE A 394 25.48 2.63 15.29
N LYS A 395 25.91 3.86 15.02
CA LYS A 395 27.19 4.23 14.37
C LYS A 395 27.46 3.49 13.05
N PRO A 396 26.55 3.54 12.06
CA PRO A 396 26.74 2.89 10.77
C PRO A 396 27.93 3.48 10.01
N ASP A 397 28.49 2.75 9.04
CA ASP A 397 29.64 3.25 8.25
C ASP A 397 29.21 4.34 7.26
N TRP A 398 27.98 4.24 6.76
CA TRP A 398 27.36 5.20 5.84
C TRP A 398 26.02 5.68 6.35
N VAL A 399 25.71 6.96 6.09
CA VAL A 399 24.39 7.56 6.40
C VAL A 399 23.86 8.22 5.15
N ILE A 400 22.68 7.81 4.70
CA ILE A 400 22.00 8.37 3.53
C ILE A 400 20.67 8.95 3.97
N VAL A 401 20.52 10.25 3.84
CA VAL A 401 19.37 11.00 4.34
C VAL A 401 18.95 12.10 3.39
N ARG A 402 17.70 12.51 3.50
CA ARG A 402 17.20 13.70 2.84
C ARG A 402 17.59 14.95 3.63
N PRO A 403 17.68 16.12 2.99
CA PRO A 403 17.87 17.37 3.71
C PRO A 403 16.81 17.58 4.79
N GLY A 404 17.22 17.74 6.02
CA GLY A 404 16.33 17.96 7.16
C GLY A 404 15.97 16.74 8.00
N GLU A 405 16.29 15.52 7.57
CA GLU A 405 16.05 14.31 8.39
C GLU A 405 16.98 14.20 9.60
N LEU A 406 18.16 14.84 9.54
CA LEU A 406 19.09 14.95 10.67
C LEU A 406 18.82 16.16 11.59
N ARG A 407 17.68 16.83 11.45
CA ARG A 407 17.34 17.93 12.35
C ARG A 407 17.04 17.43 13.75
N THR A 408 17.57 18.16 14.74
CA THR A 408 17.30 17.92 16.15
C THR A 408 17.32 19.25 16.90
N ASN A 409 16.57 19.33 18.01
CA ASN A 409 16.61 20.49 18.90
C ASN A 409 17.75 20.39 19.94
N LYS A 410 18.50 19.28 19.94
CA LYS A 410 19.62 19.04 20.86
C LYS A 410 20.93 19.23 20.14
N GLN A 411 21.61 20.33 20.41
CA GLN A 411 22.89 20.70 19.77
C GLN A 411 23.96 19.61 19.94
N GLU A 412 24.02 18.99 21.11
CA GLU A 412 24.96 17.90 21.41
C GLU A 412 24.92 16.77 20.39
N HIS A 413 23.72 16.35 19.96
CA HIS A 413 23.60 15.28 18.95
C HIS A 413 24.06 15.72 17.56
N SER A 414 23.87 17.01 17.22
CA SER A 414 24.39 17.59 15.98
C SER A 414 25.91 17.66 15.97
N ASP A 415 26.50 18.08 17.06
CA ASP A 415 27.97 18.19 17.21
C ASP A 415 28.61 16.80 17.19
N GLN A 416 28.01 15.82 17.87
CA GLN A 416 28.43 14.42 17.85
C GLN A 416 28.38 13.83 16.44
N PHE A 417 27.29 14.09 15.68
CA PHE A 417 27.18 13.64 14.31
C PHE A 417 28.24 14.29 13.42
N ALA A 418 28.40 15.62 13.49
CA ALA A 418 29.37 16.35 12.71
C ALA A 418 30.83 15.94 13.01
N HIS A 419 31.12 15.55 14.25
CA HIS A 419 32.41 14.98 14.63
C HIS A 419 32.66 13.61 14.01
N ASN A 420 31.63 12.75 13.96
CA ASN A 420 31.75 11.35 13.57
C ASN A 420 31.56 11.09 12.06
N TYR A 421 30.95 12.02 11.33
CA TYR A 421 30.56 11.82 9.92
C TYR A 421 30.96 13.02 9.05
N THR A 422 31.50 12.71 7.86
CA THR A 422 31.80 13.68 6.84
C THR A 422 30.89 13.53 5.65
N LEU A 423 30.32 14.63 5.14
CA LEU A 423 29.56 14.66 3.90
C LEU A 423 30.50 14.36 2.72
N VAL A 424 30.25 13.23 2.02
CA VAL A 424 31.12 12.81 0.90
C VAL A 424 30.41 12.94 -0.46
N ARG A 425 29.07 13.01 -0.47
CA ARG A 425 28.33 13.21 -1.70
C ARG A 425 26.98 13.89 -1.43
N SER A 426 26.58 14.77 -2.33
CA SER A 426 25.26 15.38 -2.38
C SER A 426 24.66 15.19 -3.78
N ILE A 427 23.42 14.77 -3.85
CA ILE A 427 22.67 14.61 -5.11
C ILE A 427 21.44 15.50 -5.01
N ASP A 428 21.23 16.34 -6.03
CA ASP A 428 20.09 17.25 -6.12
C ASP A 428 19.47 17.18 -7.52
N ARG A 429 18.23 16.70 -7.61
CA ARG A 429 17.40 16.67 -8.82
C ARG A 429 16.18 17.59 -8.69
N LYS A 430 16.08 18.36 -7.61
CA LYS A 430 14.94 19.23 -7.33
C LYS A 430 14.67 20.23 -8.46
N PRO A 431 15.65 20.94 -9.05
CA PRO A 431 15.38 21.86 -10.16
C PRO A 431 14.75 21.16 -11.38
N THR A 432 15.23 19.96 -11.71
CA THR A 432 14.69 19.16 -12.81
C THR A 432 13.24 18.74 -12.53
N ILE A 433 12.96 18.27 -11.31
CA ILE A 433 11.61 17.84 -10.93
C ILE A 433 10.63 19.02 -10.90
N GLU A 434 11.06 20.19 -10.43
CA GLU A 434 10.22 21.39 -10.36
C GLU A 434 9.81 21.92 -11.74
N SER A 435 10.60 21.67 -12.78
CA SER A 435 10.29 22.05 -14.15
C SER A 435 9.33 21.10 -14.86
N LEU A 436 9.01 19.92 -14.29
CA LEU A 436 8.14 18.93 -14.95
C LEU A 436 6.67 19.39 -14.97
N PRO A 437 6.00 19.36 -16.14
CA PRO A 437 4.59 19.69 -16.27
C PRO A 437 3.70 18.45 -16.04
N ILE A 438 3.84 17.80 -14.87
CA ILE A 438 3.12 16.55 -14.54
C ILE A 438 2.38 16.65 -13.21
N TYR A 439 1.31 15.86 -13.09
CA TYR A 439 0.66 15.61 -11.81
C TYR A 439 1.56 14.75 -10.90
N GLY A 440 1.39 14.83 -9.59
CA GLY A 440 2.21 14.06 -8.64
C GLY A 440 3.65 14.57 -8.46
N ARG A 441 4.01 15.69 -9.08
CA ARG A 441 5.35 16.29 -8.99
C ARG A 441 5.81 16.54 -7.56
N GLY A 442 4.91 16.96 -6.68
CA GLY A 442 5.20 17.20 -5.26
C GLY A 442 5.69 15.96 -4.53
N TYR A 443 5.21 14.78 -4.89
CA TYR A 443 5.72 13.51 -4.35
C TYR A 443 7.15 13.23 -4.78
N LEU A 444 7.49 13.46 -6.07
CA LEU A 444 8.86 13.30 -6.55
C LEU A 444 9.84 14.25 -5.86
N ARG A 445 9.36 15.44 -5.45
CA ARG A 445 10.17 16.42 -4.72
C ARG A 445 10.66 15.88 -3.38
N TYR A 446 9.90 15.02 -2.72
CA TYR A 446 10.28 14.43 -1.43
C TYR A 446 11.60 13.66 -1.53
N ASP A 447 11.81 12.92 -2.62
CA ASP A 447 13.02 12.13 -2.87
C ASP A 447 13.99 12.78 -3.89
N SER A 448 13.88 14.08 -4.08
CA SER A 448 14.70 14.81 -5.07
C SER A 448 16.14 15.09 -4.64
N GLN A 449 16.41 15.00 -3.34
CA GLN A 449 17.71 15.36 -2.76
C GLN A 449 18.15 14.31 -1.74
N PHE A 450 19.42 13.89 -1.83
CA PHE A 450 20.04 13.00 -0.86
C PHE A 450 21.45 13.48 -0.50
N LEU A 451 21.78 13.34 0.79
CA LEU A 451 23.09 13.59 1.36
C LEU A 451 23.67 12.25 1.81
N VAL A 452 24.90 11.96 1.39
CA VAL A 452 25.62 10.74 1.75
C VAL A 452 26.81 11.11 2.62
N TYR A 453 26.81 10.58 3.82
CA TYR A 453 27.88 10.78 4.80
C TYR A 453 28.66 9.48 4.99
N LYS A 454 29.98 9.57 5.15
CA LYS A 454 30.85 8.47 5.57
C LYS A 454 31.33 8.71 6.99
N LYS A 455 31.39 7.67 7.78
CA LYS A 455 31.92 7.69 9.14
C LYS A 455 33.42 8.01 9.09
N ASN A 456 33.86 8.94 9.93
CA ASN A 456 35.24 9.29 10.05
C ASN A 456 36.04 8.12 10.61
N GLN A 457 37.18 7.80 9.99
CA GLN A 457 38.08 6.80 10.56
C GLN A 457 38.65 7.39 11.86
N THR A 458 38.31 6.77 12.97
CA THR A 458 38.97 7.12 14.24
C THR A 458 40.43 6.73 14.10
N ASP A 459 41.37 7.65 14.43
CA ASP A 459 42.83 7.51 14.35
C ASP A 459 43.41 6.39 15.23
N SER A 460 42.82 5.19 15.17
CA SER A 460 43.36 4.00 15.82
C SER A 460 44.65 3.48 15.17
N LYS A 461 45.02 3.99 13.98
CA LYS A 461 46.27 3.63 13.31
C LYS A 461 47.48 4.49 13.75
N LYS A 462 47.30 5.58 14.48
CA LYS A 462 48.41 6.41 14.96
C LYS A 462 49.11 5.87 16.21
N ILE A 463 48.52 4.87 16.90
CA ILE A 463 49.11 4.31 18.12
C ILE A 463 50.02 3.10 17.84
N ALA A 464 49.99 2.54 16.64
CA ALA A 464 50.72 1.31 16.29
C ALA A 464 52.15 1.57 15.69
N TYR A 465 52.53 2.81 15.41
CA TYR A 465 53.86 3.14 14.87
C TYR A 465 54.73 4.02 15.78
N GLY A 466 54.43 4.04 17.07
CA GLY A 466 55.17 4.81 18.07
C GLY A 466 55.71 3.93 19.20
N ARG A 467 56.33 2.78 18.90
CA ARG A 467 57.23 2.06 19.82
C ARG A 467 58.32 1.34 19.04
#